data_efef0bf99dbbdad7210bf1a09052ace3
#
_entry.id   efef0bf99dbbdad7210bf1a09052ace3
#
_cell.length_a   1.000
_cell.length_b   1.000
_cell.length_c   1.000
_cell.angle_alpha   90.00
_cell.angle_beta   90.00
_cell.angle_gamma   90.00
#
_symmetry.space_group_name_H-M   'P 1'
#
loop_
_entity.id
_entity.type
_entity.pdbx_description
1 polymer ?
#
loop_
_entity_poly.entity_id
_entity_poly.type
_entity_poly.pdbx_seq_one_letter_code
_entity_poly.pdbx_strand_id
1 'polypeptide(L)'
;FNQNTGTTENPSPELYARWLQFAAFSPVFRLHGNFQHQRQPWYYGFTAEEASKAVIQLRYALMPYIYSYEYKALEKGVGLVKPLMFDYPDDPNVANYVDAGD
;
A
#
# COMPACT_ATOMS: atom_id res chain seq x y z
N PHE A 1 -0.19 6.70 -7.60
CA PHE A 1 0.90 7.19 -8.43
C PHE A 1 0.31 8.10 -9.49
N ASN A 2 0.85 9.28 -9.59
CA ASN A 2 0.24 10.37 -10.29
C ASN A 2 0.32 10.18 -11.82
N GLN A 3 -0.60 9.44 -12.38
CA GLN A 3 -0.68 9.25 -13.84
C GLN A 3 -1.27 10.46 -14.58
N ASN A 4 -1.95 11.36 -13.84
CA ASN A 4 -2.81 12.37 -14.44
C ASN A 4 -2.35 13.83 -14.26
N THR A 5 -1.22 14.08 -13.63
CA THR A 5 -0.81 15.47 -13.37
C THR A 5 -0.05 16.14 -14.50
N GLY A 6 0.25 15.41 -15.56
CA GLY A 6 1.04 15.96 -16.67
C GLY A 6 2.46 16.39 -16.28
N THR A 7 2.87 16.14 -15.04
CA THR A 7 4.23 16.42 -14.62
C THR A 7 5.17 15.31 -15.09
N THR A 8 6.28 15.70 -15.62
CA THR A 8 7.38 14.79 -16.01
C THR A 8 8.25 14.38 -14.82
N GLU A 9 7.90 14.80 -13.62
CA GLU A 9 8.69 14.59 -12.42
C GLU A 9 8.36 13.26 -11.73
N ASN A 10 9.38 12.58 -11.27
CA ASN A 10 9.25 11.44 -10.38
C ASN A 10 8.83 11.90 -8.98
N PRO A 11 8.15 11.06 -8.18
CA PRO A 11 7.91 11.38 -6.78
C PRO A 11 9.22 11.56 -6.03
N SER A 12 9.20 12.33 -4.95
CA SER A 12 10.37 12.45 -4.08
C SER A 12 10.74 11.08 -3.49
N PRO A 13 12.02 10.85 -3.15
CA PRO A 13 12.43 9.62 -2.49
C PRO A 13 11.63 9.31 -1.21
N GLU A 14 11.32 10.32 -0.42
CA GLU A 14 10.49 10.16 0.79
C GLU A 14 9.07 9.72 0.46
N LEU A 15 8.41 10.36 -0.49
CA LEU A 15 7.06 10.00 -0.91
C LEU A 15 7.05 8.56 -1.47
N TYR A 16 8.04 8.21 -2.27
CA TYR A 16 8.18 6.86 -2.81
C TYR A 16 8.29 5.82 -1.69
N ALA A 17 9.16 6.04 -0.70
CA ALA A 17 9.36 5.11 0.41
C ALA A 17 8.09 4.97 1.27
N ARG A 18 7.45 6.08 1.63
CA ARG A 18 6.22 6.06 2.44
C ARG A 18 5.06 5.40 1.72
N TRP A 19 4.92 5.65 0.43
CA TRP A 19 3.88 5.01 -0.37
C TRP A 19 4.08 3.50 -0.45
N LEU A 20 5.33 3.07 -0.58
CA LEU A 20 5.66 1.66 -0.59
C LEU A 20 5.35 0.99 0.76
N GLN A 21 5.65 1.67 1.87
CA GLN A 21 5.30 1.20 3.22
C GLN A 21 3.78 1.01 3.38
N PHE A 22 2.99 1.97 2.93
CA PHE A 22 1.53 1.85 2.92
C PHE A 22 1.08 0.67 2.05
N ALA A 23 1.63 0.55 0.85
CA ALA A 23 1.23 -0.46 -0.12
C ALA A 23 1.56 -1.90 0.31
N ALA A 24 2.49 -2.09 1.27
CA ALA A 24 2.85 -3.42 1.75
C ALA A 24 1.67 -4.22 2.31
N PHE A 25 0.67 -3.54 2.84
CA PHE A 25 -0.55 -4.15 3.39
C PHE A 25 -1.71 -4.21 2.40
N SER A 26 -1.53 -3.70 1.20
CA SER A 26 -2.57 -3.75 0.16
C SER A 26 -2.63 -5.14 -0.47
N PRO A 27 -3.81 -5.59 -0.95
CA PRO A 27 -3.97 -6.88 -1.63
C PRO A 27 -3.02 -7.03 -2.82
N VAL A 28 -2.92 -6.00 -3.64
CA VAL A 28 -1.99 -5.95 -4.78
C VAL A 28 -0.82 -5.03 -4.46
N PHE A 29 0.37 -5.57 -4.56
CA PHE A 29 1.62 -4.85 -4.33
C PHE A 29 2.46 -4.87 -5.60
N ARG A 30 2.53 -3.73 -6.28
CA ARG A 30 3.21 -3.60 -7.56
C ARG A 30 3.88 -2.25 -7.71
N LEU A 31 5.12 -2.26 -8.15
CA LEU A 31 5.82 -1.07 -8.61
C LEU A 31 5.43 -0.80 -10.07
N HIS A 32 4.80 0.33 -10.32
CA HIS A 32 4.29 0.68 -11.64
C HIS A 32 4.47 2.17 -11.94
N GLY A 33 4.96 2.46 -13.11
CA GLY A 33 5.06 3.80 -13.66
C GLY A 33 4.49 3.84 -15.08
N ASN A 34 4.28 5.04 -15.58
CA ASN A 34 3.99 5.23 -16.98
C ASN A 34 5.29 5.20 -17.82
N PHE A 35 5.14 5.32 -19.13
CA PHE A 35 6.27 5.40 -20.06
C PHE A 35 7.23 6.54 -19.64
N GLN A 36 8.53 6.25 -19.60
CA GLN A 36 9.62 7.15 -19.21
C GLN A 36 9.78 7.40 -17.69
N HIS A 37 8.91 6.89 -16.84
CA HIS A 37 9.02 7.05 -15.39
C HIS A 37 9.33 5.70 -14.72
N GLN A 38 10.56 5.57 -14.25
CA GLN A 38 11.01 4.37 -13.56
C GLN A 38 10.52 4.34 -12.11
N ARG A 39 10.24 3.12 -11.61
CA ARG A 39 9.76 2.91 -10.24
C ARG A 39 10.57 1.87 -9.48
N GLN A 40 11.72 1.51 -9.99
CA GLN A 40 12.62 0.56 -9.32
C GLN A 40 13.15 1.18 -8.01
N PRO A 41 13.26 0.39 -6.92
CA PRO A 41 13.68 0.90 -5.62
C PRO A 41 15.04 1.61 -5.61
N TRP A 42 15.98 1.14 -6.41
CA TRP A 42 17.34 1.71 -6.51
C TRP A 42 17.41 3.05 -7.26
N TYR A 43 16.32 3.46 -7.88
CA TYR A 43 16.28 4.70 -8.65
C TYR A 43 16.12 5.96 -7.80
N TYR A 44 15.68 5.81 -6.54
CA TYR A 44 15.31 6.91 -5.64
C TYR A 44 16.35 7.19 -4.55
N GLY A 45 17.57 6.67 -4.69
CA GLY A 45 18.66 6.87 -3.76
C GLY A 45 18.74 5.81 -2.67
N PHE A 46 19.87 5.80 -1.95
CA PHE A 46 20.21 4.76 -0.99
C PHE A 46 19.19 4.60 0.14
N THR A 47 18.74 5.69 0.74
CA THR A 47 17.77 5.63 1.86
C THR A 47 16.44 5.04 1.42
N ALA A 48 15.94 5.44 0.26
CA ALA A 48 14.70 4.89 -0.30
C ALA A 48 14.87 3.41 -0.68
N GLU A 49 16.02 3.03 -1.20
CA GLU A 49 16.33 1.63 -1.54
C GLU A 49 16.33 0.74 -0.30
N GLU A 50 17.00 1.14 0.78
CA GLU A 50 17.04 0.38 2.03
C GLU A 50 15.66 0.27 2.69
N ALA A 51 14.90 1.36 2.72
CA ALA A 51 13.52 1.35 3.19
C ALA A 51 12.64 0.42 2.35
N SER A 52 12.78 0.46 1.04
CA SER A 52 12.04 -0.40 0.10
C SER A 52 12.38 -1.87 0.29
N LYS A 53 13.66 -2.20 0.47
CA LYS A 53 14.10 -3.56 0.75
C LYS A 53 13.45 -4.11 2.01
N ALA A 54 13.47 -3.33 3.10
CA ALA A 54 12.85 -3.73 4.35
C ALA A 54 11.34 -3.98 4.20
N VAL A 55 10.64 -3.11 3.47
CA VAL A 55 9.21 -3.24 3.20
C VAL A 55 8.89 -4.46 2.35
N ILE A 56 9.67 -4.72 1.32
CA ILE A 56 9.50 -5.89 0.45
C ILE A 56 9.72 -7.19 1.24
N GLN A 57 10.75 -7.23 2.09
CA GLN A 57 10.99 -8.37 2.97
C GLN A 57 9.83 -8.59 3.95
N LEU A 58 9.28 -7.51 4.53
CA LEU A 58 8.09 -7.58 5.36
C LEU A 58 6.89 -8.13 4.57
N ARG A 59 6.68 -7.65 3.35
CA ARG A 59 5.60 -8.13 2.47
C ARG A 59 5.69 -9.64 2.25
N TYR A 60 6.88 -10.17 1.98
CA TYR A 60 7.07 -11.60 1.82
C TYR A 60 6.79 -12.37 3.11
N ALA A 61 7.19 -11.85 4.27
CA ALA A 61 6.88 -12.45 5.57
C ALA A 61 5.37 -12.45 5.88
N LEU A 62 4.63 -11.45 5.37
CA LEU A 62 3.19 -11.32 5.54
C LEU A 62 2.36 -12.19 4.57
N MET A 63 2.97 -12.88 3.63
CA MET A 63 2.23 -13.64 2.61
C MET A 63 1.22 -14.62 3.19
N PRO A 64 1.51 -15.41 4.23
CA PRO A 64 0.51 -16.29 4.83
C PRO A 64 -0.68 -15.53 5.43
N TYR A 65 -0.42 -14.39 6.05
CA TYR A 65 -1.44 -13.51 6.61
C TYR A 65 -2.34 -12.96 5.51
N ILE A 66 -1.75 -12.38 4.46
CA ILE A 66 -2.47 -11.82 3.32
C ILE A 66 -3.30 -12.90 2.61
N TYR A 67 -2.73 -14.06 2.36
CA TYR A 67 -3.43 -15.18 1.75
C TYR A 67 -4.65 -15.61 2.56
N SER A 68 -4.53 -15.67 3.89
CA SER A 68 -5.63 -16.03 4.77
C SER A 68 -6.78 -15.01 4.72
N TYR A 69 -6.47 -13.71 4.65
CA TYR A 69 -7.48 -12.67 4.53
C TYR A 69 -8.11 -12.62 3.12
N GLU A 70 -7.35 -12.91 2.08
CA GLU A 70 -7.90 -13.05 0.73
C GLU A 70 -8.88 -14.24 0.63
N TYR A 71 -8.62 -15.31 1.35
CA TYR A 71 -9.58 -16.42 1.46
C TYR A 71 -10.88 -15.99 2.15
N LYS A 72 -10.78 -15.18 3.21
CA LYS A 72 -11.96 -14.58 3.84
C LYS A 72 -12.72 -13.65 2.89
N ALA A 73 -12.00 -12.91 2.05
CA ALA A 73 -12.63 -12.07 1.03
C ALA A 73 -13.43 -12.90 0.02
N LEU A 74 -12.91 -14.04 -0.38
CA LEU A 74 -13.64 -14.99 -1.25
C LEU A 74 -14.91 -15.52 -0.60
N GLU A 75 -14.86 -15.89 0.67
CA GLU A 75 -16.01 -16.47 1.37
C GLU A 75 -17.05 -15.44 1.81
N LYS A 76 -16.62 -14.27 2.27
CA LYS A 76 -17.48 -13.27 2.94
C LYS A 76 -17.66 -11.98 2.16
N GLY A 77 -16.90 -11.77 1.08
CA GLY A 77 -16.95 -10.55 0.29
C GLY A 77 -16.31 -9.34 0.98
N VAL A 78 -15.53 -9.55 2.04
CA VAL A 78 -14.84 -8.48 2.79
C VAL A 78 -13.33 -8.62 2.59
N GLY A 79 -12.72 -7.63 1.95
CA GLY A 79 -11.30 -7.65 1.60
C GLY A 79 -10.36 -7.41 2.79
N LEU A 80 -9.06 -7.54 2.51
CA LEU A 80 -7.99 -7.30 3.48
C LEU A 80 -8.02 -5.85 3.99
N VAL A 81 -8.18 -4.90 3.08
CA VAL A 81 -8.32 -3.46 3.39
C VAL A 81 -9.80 -3.13 3.45
N LYS A 82 -10.25 -2.62 4.57
CA LYS A 82 -11.66 -2.33 4.81
C LYS A 82 -11.82 -1.10 5.71
N PRO A 83 -12.92 -0.38 5.62
CA PRO A 83 -13.22 0.70 6.55
C PRO A 83 -13.41 0.18 7.98
N LEU A 84 -13.00 0.96 8.98
CA LEU A 84 -13.15 0.62 10.39
C LEU A 84 -14.59 0.28 10.80
N MET A 85 -15.58 0.88 10.15
CA MET A 85 -16.98 0.62 10.41
C MET A 85 -17.40 -0.84 10.18
N PHE A 86 -16.61 -1.61 9.41
CA PHE A 86 -16.90 -3.02 9.20
C PHE A 86 -16.61 -3.87 10.44
N ASP A 87 -15.63 -3.47 11.23
CA ASP A 87 -15.26 -4.15 12.47
C ASP A 87 -15.97 -3.54 13.70
N TYR A 88 -16.32 -2.26 13.62
CA TYR A 88 -16.92 -1.50 14.73
C TYR A 88 -18.19 -0.77 14.30
N PRO A 89 -19.24 -1.49 13.84
CA PRO A 89 -20.42 -0.86 13.26
C PRO A 89 -21.23 -0.03 14.26
N ASP A 90 -21.12 -0.35 15.54
CA ASP A 90 -21.91 0.29 16.61
C ASP A 90 -21.17 1.47 17.28
N ASP A 91 -19.93 1.77 16.87
CA ASP A 91 -19.17 2.89 17.42
C ASP A 91 -19.48 4.18 16.65
N PRO A 92 -20.12 5.19 17.30
CA PRO A 92 -20.50 6.42 16.63
C PRO A 92 -19.29 7.27 16.18
N ASN A 93 -18.09 7.03 16.73
CA ASN A 93 -16.89 7.76 16.36
C ASN A 93 -16.27 7.26 15.05
N VAL A 94 -16.57 6.05 14.63
CA VAL A 94 -15.96 5.42 13.45
C VAL A 94 -16.27 6.20 12.17
N ALA A 95 -17.43 6.86 12.09
CA ALA A 95 -17.79 7.68 10.94
C ALA A 95 -16.80 8.83 10.66
N ASN A 96 -16.06 9.28 11.69
CA ASN A 96 -15.05 10.33 11.57
C ASN A 96 -13.71 9.83 11.01
N TYR A 97 -13.56 8.52 10.88
CA TYR A 97 -12.32 7.86 10.48
C TYR A 97 -12.50 6.97 9.24
N VAL A 98 -13.35 7.41 8.32
CA VAL A 98 -13.63 6.66 7.07
C VAL A 98 -12.36 6.40 6.28
N ASP A 99 -11.43 7.34 6.31
CA ASP A 99 -10.16 7.27 5.59
C ASP A 99 -9.00 6.78 6.47
N ALA A 100 -9.27 6.37 7.70
CA ALA A 100 -8.24 5.83 8.57
C ALA A 100 -7.80 4.45 8.05
N GLY A 101 -6.54 4.34 7.69
CA GLY A 101 -5.89 3.05 7.40
C GLY A 101 -5.46 2.37 8.69
N ASP A 102 -5.65 1.10 8.77
CA ASP A 102 -5.17 0.25 9.86
C ASP A 102 -3.73 -0.20 9.63
#